data_ed9155ddd80aabdaf6e5de99eb73cea1
#
_entry.id   ed9155ddd80aabdaf6e5de99eb73cea1
#
_cell.length_a   1.000
_cell.length_b   1.000
_cell.length_c   1.000
_cell.angle_alpha   90.00
_cell.angle_beta   90.00
_cell.angle_gamma   90.00
#
_symmetry.space_group_name_H-M   'P 1'
#
loop_
_entity.id
_entity.type
_entity.pdbx_description
1 polymer ?
#
loop_
_entity_poly.entity_id
_entity_poly.type
_entity_poly.pdbx_seq_one_letter_code
_entity_poly.pdbx_strand_id
1 'polypeptide(L)'
;MKDFSKIFWSIALILVIIILGVLGLGYYKKVTLKTSNPIVTMEIQNYGTVKIELYPEYAPEAVKNFVTLANNGYYNGVKFHRVVKDFMIQGGDSKGDGTGSPTFADLYKSDDENATYKYTNNKDAKSTDPYNIKGEFIANGYKNNTLNLTEGTVAMARADYTQYSPALAEESYNSAGSQFFIMTTNNHTNLSGNYAGFGKVIEGMEVVHNIENVECKSASTEEGTESSENSNAEVSTPVTDVIITSVSVDTFGVNYGKPKTIEPFNYMQWLYAQYGLNYTE
;
A
#
# COMPACT_ATOMS: atom_id res chain seq x y z
N MET A 1 33.43 57.09 -16.29
CA MET A 1 33.07 55.76 -16.82
C MET A 1 33.80 54.59 -16.10
N LYS A 2 35.07 54.74 -15.72
CA LYS A 2 35.81 53.67 -15.01
C LYS A 2 35.23 53.27 -13.63
N ASP A 3 34.67 54.23 -12.91
CA ASP A 3 34.15 53.99 -11.56
C ASP A 3 32.75 53.34 -11.58
N PHE A 4 31.92 53.62 -12.59
CA PHE A 4 30.63 53.01 -12.77
C PHE A 4 30.77 51.48 -13.05
N SER A 5 31.74 51.11 -13.87
CA SER A 5 32.05 49.70 -14.15
C SER A 5 32.48 48.94 -12.91
N LYS A 6 33.29 49.53 -12.03
CA LYS A 6 33.73 48.90 -10.77
C LYS A 6 32.54 48.67 -9.80
N ILE A 7 31.67 49.69 -9.67
CA ILE A 7 30.48 49.59 -8.84
C ILE A 7 29.55 48.52 -9.36
N PHE A 8 29.30 48.44 -10.69
CA PHE A 8 28.47 47.45 -11.31
C PHE A 8 29.00 46.01 -11.02
N TRP A 9 30.29 45.78 -11.24
CA TRP A 9 30.90 44.45 -10.98
C TRP A 9 30.91 44.09 -9.49
N SER A 10 31.05 45.06 -8.60
CA SER A 10 30.94 44.81 -7.15
C SER A 10 29.53 44.38 -6.73
N ILE A 11 28.50 45.05 -7.26
CA ILE A 11 27.10 44.69 -7.01
C ILE A 11 26.80 43.28 -7.60
N ALA A 12 27.24 43.02 -8.82
CA ALA A 12 27.07 41.71 -9.45
C ALA A 12 27.72 40.59 -8.63
N LEU A 13 28.93 40.82 -8.11
CA LEU A 13 29.61 39.83 -7.24
C LEU A 13 28.86 39.58 -5.94
N ILE A 14 28.34 40.63 -5.29
CA ILE A 14 27.53 40.50 -4.07
C ILE A 14 26.27 39.67 -4.35
N LEU A 15 25.57 39.93 -5.44
CA LEU A 15 24.37 39.15 -5.84
C LEU A 15 24.70 37.67 -6.06
N VAL A 16 25.81 37.36 -6.73
CA VAL A 16 26.25 35.98 -6.93
C VAL A 16 26.54 35.29 -5.59
N ILE A 17 27.20 35.99 -4.65
CA ILE A 17 27.47 35.43 -3.32
C ILE A 17 26.17 35.18 -2.55
N ILE A 18 25.19 36.08 -2.63
CA ILE A 18 23.87 35.90 -2.00
C ILE A 18 23.16 34.70 -2.61
N ILE A 19 23.14 34.57 -3.94
CA ILE A 19 22.51 33.44 -4.64
C ILE A 19 23.17 32.10 -4.23
N LEU A 20 24.51 32.06 -4.21
CA LEU A 20 25.25 30.85 -3.77
C LEU A 20 24.98 30.55 -2.30
N GLY A 21 24.86 31.55 -1.45
CA GLY A 21 24.50 31.40 -0.04
C GLY A 21 23.09 30.78 0.13
N VAL A 22 22.10 31.31 -0.61
CA VAL A 22 20.72 30.77 -0.59
C VAL A 22 20.67 29.36 -1.13
N LEU A 23 21.35 29.07 -2.24
CA LEU A 23 21.44 27.71 -2.81
C LEU A 23 22.17 26.74 -1.86
N GLY A 24 23.27 27.19 -1.24
CA GLY A 24 24.02 26.41 -0.24
C GLY A 24 23.20 26.12 0.99
N LEU A 25 22.42 27.08 1.52
CA LEU A 25 21.50 26.88 2.64
C LEU A 25 20.36 25.92 2.25
N GLY A 26 19.81 26.07 1.03
CA GLY A 26 18.79 25.18 0.51
C GLY A 26 19.29 23.73 0.38
N TYR A 27 20.50 23.57 -0.16
CA TYR A 27 21.14 22.25 -0.26
C TYR A 27 21.46 21.68 1.12
N TYR A 28 22.01 22.48 2.03
CA TYR A 28 22.29 22.08 3.42
C TYR A 28 21.02 21.62 4.14
N LYS A 29 19.93 22.39 4.05
CA LYS A 29 18.62 21.98 4.59
C LYS A 29 18.13 20.67 3.97
N LYS A 30 18.26 20.48 2.65
CA LYS A 30 17.85 19.26 1.96
C LYS A 30 18.64 18.04 2.42
N VAL A 31 19.94 18.20 2.72
CA VAL A 31 20.83 17.10 3.13
C VAL A 31 20.75 16.81 4.63
N THR A 32 20.50 17.83 5.47
CA THR A 32 20.53 17.69 6.94
C THR A 32 19.16 17.52 7.57
N LEU A 33 18.08 17.98 6.92
CA LEU A 33 16.73 17.68 7.35
C LEU A 33 16.39 16.26 6.88
N LYS A 34 16.77 15.26 7.68
CA LYS A 34 16.17 13.93 7.59
C LYS A 34 14.69 14.12 7.91
N THR A 35 13.84 14.15 6.88
CA THR A 35 12.40 14.13 7.09
C THR A 35 12.07 12.84 7.83
N SER A 36 11.39 12.96 8.96
CA SER A 36 10.92 11.78 9.69
C SER A 36 10.01 10.97 8.78
N ASN A 37 10.12 9.66 8.84
CA ASN A 37 9.21 8.77 8.13
C ASN A 37 7.78 8.96 8.64
N PRO A 38 6.75 8.79 7.82
CA PRO A 38 5.36 8.89 8.27
C PRO A 38 5.06 7.88 9.36
N ILE A 39 4.31 8.31 10.37
CA ILE A 39 3.84 7.44 11.46
C ILE A 39 2.33 7.27 11.33
N VAL A 40 1.91 6.03 11.17
CA VAL A 40 0.51 5.63 11.20
C VAL A 40 0.11 5.35 12.64
N THR A 41 -1.05 5.83 13.05
CA THR A 41 -1.75 5.40 14.26
C THR A 41 -3.04 4.71 13.84
N MET A 42 -3.15 3.43 14.15
CA MET A 42 -4.30 2.58 13.81
C MET A 42 -4.98 2.15 15.11
N GLU A 43 -6.25 2.54 15.27
CA GLU A 43 -7.07 2.14 16.42
C GLU A 43 -7.88 0.90 16.03
N ILE A 44 -7.84 -0.14 16.86
CA ILE A 44 -8.53 -1.40 16.61
C ILE A 44 -9.51 -1.67 17.74
N GLN A 45 -10.77 -1.85 17.38
CA GLN A 45 -11.87 -2.01 18.34
C GLN A 45 -11.59 -3.16 19.30
N ASN A 46 -11.65 -2.87 20.60
CA ASN A 46 -11.44 -3.81 21.71
C ASN A 46 -10.00 -4.36 21.86
N TYR A 47 -9.06 -4.01 20.96
CA TYR A 47 -7.69 -4.52 21.01
C TYR A 47 -6.68 -3.43 21.38
N GLY A 48 -6.89 -2.18 20.95
CA GLY A 48 -6.01 -1.06 21.23
C GLY A 48 -5.39 -0.45 19.98
N THR A 49 -4.24 0.19 20.19
CA THR A 49 -3.55 0.99 19.18
C THR A 49 -2.31 0.28 18.66
N VAL A 50 -2.12 0.32 17.33
CA VAL A 50 -0.89 -0.09 16.66
C VAL A 50 -0.29 1.13 15.98
N LYS A 51 1.02 1.41 16.20
CA LYS A 51 1.74 2.43 15.45
C LYS A 51 2.72 1.80 14.48
N ILE A 52 2.73 2.32 13.25
CA ILE A 52 3.54 1.82 12.15
C ILE A 52 4.37 2.96 11.57
N GLU A 53 5.68 2.78 11.49
CA GLU A 53 6.55 3.65 10.71
C GLU A 53 6.55 3.18 9.25
N LEU A 54 6.28 4.10 8.32
CA LEU A 54 6.28 3.80 6.89
C LEU A 54 7.64 4.17 6.27
N TYR A 55 8.07 3.42 5.27
CA TYR A 55 9.38 3.54 4.65
C TYR A 55 9.30 3.91 3.16
N PRO A 56 9.16 5.22 2.81
CA PRO A 56 9.07 5.67 1.42
C PRO A 56 10.30 5.34 0.58
N GLU A 57 11.45 5.13 1.21
CA GLU A 57 12.69 4.73 0.54
C GLU A 57 12.66 3.31 -0.01
N TYR A 58 11.87 2.41 0.61
CA TYR A 58 11.71 1.03 0.15
C TYR A 58 10.56 0.86 -0.84
N ALA A 59 9.42 1.52 -0.60
CA ALA A 59 8.23 1.35 -1.42
C ALA A 59 7.43 2.68 -1.54
N PRO A 60 7.93 3.64 -2.32
CA PRO A 60 7.32 4.97 -2.42
C PRO A 60 5.87 4.95 -2.92
N GLU A 61 5.50 4.14 -3.90
CA GLU A 61 4.13 4.09 -4.41
C GLU A 61 3.18 3.41 -3.42
N ALA A 62 3.62 2.36 -2.71
CA ALA A 62 2.85 1.74 -1.64
C ALA A 62 2.61 2.72 -0.49
N VAL A 63 3.63 3.48 -0.06
CA VAL A 63 3.48 4.51 0.99
C VAL A 63 2.53 5.61 0.55
N LYS A 64 2.66 6.16 -0.68
CA LYS A 64 1.74 7.18 -1.20
C LYS A 64 0.29 6.68 -1.21
N ASN A 65 0.10 5.45 -1.64
CA ASN A 65 -1.21 4.81 -1.71
C ASN A 65 -1.82 4.68 -0.31
N PHE A 66 -1.08 4.08 0.62
CA PHE A 66 -1.56 3.88 1.98
C PHE A 66 -1.87 5.21 2.69
N VAL A 67 -0.96 6.18 2.62
CA VAL A 67 -1.13 7.52 3.22
C VAL A 67 -2.34 8.24 2.64
N THR A 68 -2.54 8.17 1.32
CA THR A 68 -3.69 8.82 0.67
C THR A 68 -5.00 8.18 1.10
N LEU A 69 -5.10 6.84 1.04
CA LEU A 69 -6.31 6.11 1.45
C LEU A 69 -6.63 6.33 2.94
N ALA A 70 -5.61 6.29 3.81
CA ALA A 70 -5.77 6.56 5.24
C ALA A 70 -6.29 7.98 5.51
N ASN A 71 -5.70 8.99 4.88
CA ASN A 71 -6.14 10.39 5.03
C ASN A 71 -7.56 10.64 4.46
N ASN A 72 -7.97 9.84 3.49
CA ASN A 72 -9.34 9.88 2.96
C ASN A 72 -10.35 9.12 3.83
N GLY A 73 -9.88 8.38 4.85
CA GLY A 73 -10.72 7.61 5.78
C GLY A 73 -11.10 6.23 5.26
N TYR A 74 -10.49 5.75 4.17
CA TYR A 74 -10.79 4.47 3.53
C TYR A 74 -10.72 3.27 4.49
N TYR A 75 -9.74 3.27 5.40
CA TYR A 75 -9.53 2.16 6.33
C TYR A 75 -10.43 2.18 7.57
N ASN A 76 -11.23 3.23 7.78
CA ASN A 76 -12.14 3.34 8.93
C ASN A 76 -13.33 2.39 8.74
N GLY A 77 -13.55 1.50 9.68
CA GLY A 77 -14.57 0.45 9.63
C GLY A 77 -14.15 -0.82 8.88
N VAL A 78 -12.97 -0.83 8.28
CA VAL A 78 -12.43 -2.01 7.58
C VAL A 78 -11.91 -3.02 8.61
N LYS A 79 -12.04 -4.31 8.31
CA LYS A 79 -11.64 -5.39 9.23
C LYS A 79 -10.38 -6.11 8.79
N PHE A 80 -9.74 -6.78 9.75
CA PHE A 80 -8.80 -7.85 9.45
C PHE A 80 -9.59 -9.11 9.08
N HIS A 81 -9.69 -9.37 7.80
CA HIS A 81 -10.53 -10.43 7.23
C HIS A 81 -9.82 -11.80 7.14
N ARG A 82 -8.49 -11.81 7.24
CA ARG A 82 -7.68 -13.03 7.21
C ARG A 82 -6.60 -12.97 8.29
N VAL A 83 -6.60 -13.97 9.18
CA VAL A 83 -5.65 -14.12 10.27
C VAL A 83 -5.10 -15.53 10.23
N VAL A 84 -3.78 -15.66 10.09
CA VAL A 84 -3.09 -16.95 10.08
C VAL A 84 -2.04 -16.95 11.17
N LYS A 85 -2.23 -17.81 12.15
CA LYS A 85 -1.33 -17.92 13.29
C LYS A 85 0.09 -18.31 12.86
N ASP A 86 1.10 -17.75 13.54
CA ASP A 86 2.52 -17.92 13.24
C ASP A 86 2.88 -17.46 11.80
N PHE A 87 2.09 -16.55 11.23
CA PHE A 87 2.34 -16.01 9.90
C PHE A 87 2.02 -14.51 9.80
N MET A 88 0.73 -14.12 9.73
CA MET A 88 0.35 -12.72 9.51
C MET A 88 -1.13 -12.45 9.84
N ILE A 89 -1.45 -11.16 10.00
CA ILE A 89 -2.82 -10.65 9.97
C ILE A 89 -3.00 -9.75 8.75
N GLN A 90 -4.08 -9.93 7.98
CA GLN A 90 -4.34 -9.21 6.73
C GLN A 90 -5.66 -8.44 6.81
N GLY A 91 -5.61 -7.18 6.41
CA GLY A 91 -6.75 -6.27 6.36
C GLY A 91 -6.67 -5.33 5.14
N GLY A 92 -7.45 -4.25 5.18
CA GLY A 92 -7.41 -3.23 4.14
C GLY A 92 -8.35 -3.50 2.96
N ASP A 93 -9.27 -4.45 3.09
CA ASP A 93 -10.33 -4.74 2.14
C ASP A 93 -11.65 -4.12 2.61
N SER A 94 -12.21 -3.17 1.84
CA SER A 94 -13.49 -2.51 2.16
C SER A 94 -14.69 -3.46 2.14
N LYS A 95 -14.63 -4.56 1.36
CA LYS A 95 -15.67 -5.61 1.36
C LYS A 95 -15.48 -6.58 2.53
N GLY A 96 -14.25 -6.76 3.01
CA GLY A 96 -13.92 -7.63 4.12
C GLY A 96 -14.02 -9.14 3.80
N ASP A 97 -13.92 -9.52 2.53
CA ASP A 97 -13.96 -10.90 2.04
C ASP A 97 -12.70 -11.30 1.24
N GLY A 98 -11.73 -10.39 1.12
CA GLY A 98 -10.49 -10.57 0.37
C GLY A 98 -10.58 -10.15 -1.10
N THR A 99 -11.77 -9.79 -1.62
CA THR A 99 -12.00 -9.46 -3.04
C THR A 99 -12.06 -7.97 -3.34
N GLY A 100 -12.11 -7.11 -2.30
CA GLY A 100 -12.23 -5.68 -2.46
C GLY A 100 -10.95 -5.02 -2.96
N SER A 101 -11.14 -3.99 -3.77
CA SER A 101 -10.09 -3.12 -4.30
C SER A 101 -10.49 -1.66 -4.11
N PRO A 102 -9.53 -0.74 -3.94
CA PRO A 102 -9.83 0.68 -3.87
C PRO A 102 -10.20 1.21 -5.25
N THR A 103 -11.04 2.24 -5.28
CA THR A 103 -11.48 2.92 -6.51
C THR A 103 -10.83 4.30 -6.63
N PHE A 104 -11.00 4.95 -7.79
CA PHE A 104 -10.58 6.34 -7.95
C PHE A 104 -11.37 7.29 -7.05
N ALA A 105 -12.64 6.99 -6.73
CA ALA A 105 -13.41 7.74 -5.73
C ALA A 105 -12.72 7.71 -4.36
N ASP A 106 -12.26 6.55 -3.91
CA ASP A 106 -11.52 6.40 -2.65
C ASP A 106 -10.20 7.18 -2.66
N LEU A 107 -9.45 7.10 -3.78
CA LEU A 107 -8.15 7.75 -3.93
C LEU A 107 -8.26 9.28 -3.95
N TYR A 108 -9.32 9.82 -4.54
CA TYR A 108 -9.50 11.26 -4.70
C TYR A 108 -10.50 11.86 -3.70
N LYS A 109 -11.14 11.03 -2.88
CA LYS A 109 -12.22 11.40 -1.95
C LYS A 109 -13.30 12.20 -2.70
N SER A 110 -13.76 11.63 -3.82
CA SER A 110 -14.70 12.27 -4.72
C SER A 110 -16.06 11.58 -4.68
N ASP A 111 -17.11 12.35 -4.44
CA ASP A 111 -18.50 11.89 -4.52
C ASP A 111 -19.09 12.08 -5.94
N ASP A 112 -18.31 12.63 -6.89
CA ASP A 112 -18.74 12.82 -8.27
C ASP A 112 -18.57 11.52 -9.08
N GLU A 113 -19.69 10.84 -9.29
CA GLU A 113 -19.75 9.59 -10.08
C GLU A 113 -19.39 9.79 -11.56
N ASN A 114 -19.47 11.04 -12.06
CA ASN A 114 -19.13 11.39 -13.46
C ASN A 114 -17.67 11.85 -13.60
N ALA A 115 -16.93 11.97 -12.50
CA ALA A 115 -15.54 12.35 -12.57
C ALA A 115 -14.74 11.31 -13.34
N THR A 116 -13.86 11.81 -14.23
CA THR A 116 -12.96 10.98 -15.03
C THR A 116 -11.52 11.15 -14.55
N TYR A 117 -10.82 10.04 -14.51
CA TYR A 117 -9.43 9.95 -14.07
C TYR A 117 -8.59 9.25 -15.14
N LYS A 118 -7.33 9.06 -14.89
CA LYS A 118 -6.43 8.34 -15.81
C LYS A 118 -5.52 7.41 -15.04
N TYR A 119 -5.37 6.22 -15.56
CA TYR A 119 -4.27 5.35 -15.19
C TYR A 119 -2.94 5.92 -15.70
N THR A 120 -1.84 5.42 -15.17
CA THR A 120 -0.48 5.88 -15.55
C THR A 120 -0.17 5.71 -17.06
N ASN A 121 -0.82 4.75 -17.73
CA ASN A 121 -0.72 4.54 -19.18
C ASN A 121 -1.61 5.47 -20.02
N ASN A 122 -2.22 6.52 -19.40
CA ASN A 122 -3.17 7.47 -20.00
C ASN A 122 -4.53 6.87 -20.40
N LYS A 123 -4.85 5.63 -20.07
CA LYS A 123 -6.20 5.08 -20.23
C LYS A 123 -7.17 5.80 -19.29
N ASP A 124 -8.34 6.17 -19.80
CA ASP A 124 -9.38 6.83 -19.02
C ASP A 124 -10.00 5.84 -18.01
N ALA A 125 -10.38 6.36 -16.85
CA ALA A 125 -11.03 5.65 -15.78
C ALA A 125 -12.14 6.50 -15.18
N LYS A 126 -13.21 5.85 -14.68
CA LYS A 126 -14.31 6.48 -13.93
C LYS A 126 -13.95 6.50 -12.44
N SER A 127 -14.71 7.27 -11.66
CA SER A 127 -14.58 7.33 -10.21
C SER A 127 -14.79 5.96 -9.55
N THR A 128 -15.69 5.15 -10.08
CA THR A 128 -16.01 3.79 -9.58
C THR A 128 -15.05 2.70 -10.03
N ASP A 129 -14.16 2.99 -10.99
CA ASP A 129 -13.22 1.99 -11.49
C ASP A 129 -12.16 1.68 -10.43
N PRO A 130 -11.84 0.40 -10.23
CA PRO A 130 -10.77 0.00 -9.33
C PRO A 130 -9.40 0.33 -9.94
N TYR A 131 -8.40 0.41 -9.07
CA TYR A 131 -7.02 0.54 -9.51
C TYR A 131 -6.10 -0.35 -8.68
N ASN A 132 -4.94 -0.67 -9.26
CA ASN A 132 -3.81 -1.27 -8.59
C ASN A 132 -2.59 -0.34 -8.63
N ILE A 133 -1.56 -0.69 -7.89
CA ILE A 133 -0.24 -0.08 -7.95
C ILE A 133 0.80 -1.13 -8.36
N LYS A 134 1.88 -0.68 -9.00
CA LYS A 134 2.98 -1.56 -9.37
C LYS A 134 3.67 -2.10 -8.12
N GLY A 135 3.97 -3.40 -8.10
CA GLY A 135 4.67 -4.04 -7.00
C GLY A 135 6.12 -3.60 -6.89
N GLU A 136 6.50 -3.03 -5.75
CA GLU A 136 7.83 -2.48 -5.48
C GLU A 136 8.67 -3.48 -4.68
N PHE A 137 9.11 -4.58 -5.32
CA PHE A 137 9.93 -5.63 -4.71
C PHE A 137 10.87 -6.30 -5.72
N ILE A 138 11.87 -7.03 -5.22
CA ILE A 138 12.99 -7.54 -6.01
C ILE A 138 12.54 -8.46 -7.14
N ALA A 139 11.62 -9.40 -6.89
CA ALA A 139 11.13 -10.33 -7.91
C ALA A 139 10.40 -9.63 -9.06
N ASN A 140 9.84 -8.42 -8.83
CA ASN A 140 9.24 -7.55 -9.85
C ASN A 140 10.24 -6.54 -10.46
N GLY A 141 11.54 -6.76 -10.27
CA GLY A 141 12.60 -5.90 -10.81
C GLY A 141 12.86 -4.60 -10.03
N TYR A 142 12.18 -4.36 -8.92
CA TYR A 142 12.40 -3.18 -8.09
C TYR A 142 13.47 -3.47 -7.01
N LYS A 143 14.72 -3.08 -7.29
CA LYS A 143 15.89 -3.45 -6.48
C LYS A 143 16.06 -2.66 -5.18
N ASN A 144 15.35 -1.54 -5.03
CA ASN A 144 15.53 -0.66 -3.86
C ASN A 144 14.78 -1.17 -2.62
N ASN A 145 13.80 -2.05 -2.78
CA ASN A 145 13.12 -2.64 -1.64
C ASN A 145 13.90 -3.85 -1.10
N THR A 146 14.74 -3.58 -0.12
CA THR A 146 15.54 -4.59 0.59
C THR A 146 14.99 -4.87 1.99
N LEU A 147 13.77 -4.40 2.29
CA LEU A 147 13.13 -4.63 3.57
C LEU A 147 12.78 -6.11 3.74
N ASN A 148 13.33 -6.72 4.77
CA ASN A 148 13.01 -8.11 5.11
C ASN A 148 11.61 -8.20 5.74
N LEU A 149 10.84 -9.18 5.32
CA LEU A 149 9.54 -9.49 5.91
C LEU A 149 9.77 -10.33 7.18
N THR A 150 9.93 -9.62 8.26
CA THR A 150 10.09 -10.17 9.62
C THR A 150 8.93 -9.71 10.49
N GLU A 151 8.81 -10.25 11.70
CA GLU A 151 7.80 -9.83 12.68
C GLU A 151 7.64 -8.31 12.72
N GLY A 152 6.40 -7.84 12.68
CA GLY A 152 6.02 -6.42 12.65
C GLY A 152 6.19 -5.73 11.28
N THR A 153 6.79 -6.36 10.27
CA THR A 153 6.85 -5.76 8.92
C THR A 153 5.46 -5.71 8.30
N VAL A 154 5.13 -4.55 7.71
CA VAL A 154 3.89 -4.32 6.99
C VAL A 154 4.18 -4.33 5.49
N ALA A 155 3.43 -5.15 4.74
CA ALA A 155 3.59 -5.29 3.29
C ALA A 155 2.25 -5.26 2.56
N MET A 156 2.29 -4.86 1.28
CA MET A 156 1.10 -4.90 0.42
C MET A 156 0.74 -6.35 0.09
N ALA A 157 -0.54 -6.69 0.28
CA ALA A 157 -1.09 -7.93 -0.25
C ALA A 157 -1.29 -7.82 -1.77
N ARG A 158 -1.26 -8.96 -2.46
CA ARG A 158 -1.46 -9.07 -3.90
C ARG A 158 -2.14 -10.39 -4.25
N ALA A 159 -2.81 -10.44 -5.39
CA ALA A 159 -3.35 -11.68 -5.93
C ALA A 159 -2.23 -12.62 -6.41
N ASP A 160 -2.52 -13.91 -6.41
CA ASP A 160 -1.65 -14.91 -7.01
C ASP A 160 -2.35 -15.59 -8.20
N TYR A 161 -2.11 -15.03 -9.39
CA TYR A 161 -2.61 -15.60 -10.64
C TYR A 161 -1.71 -16.72 -11.18
N THR A 162 -0.52 -16.94 -10.58
CA THR A 162 0.41 -18.00 -11.03
C THR A 162 -0.14 -19.39 -10.78
N GLN A 163 -1.10 -19.53 -9.87
CA GLN A 163 -1.86 -20.76 -9.66
C GLN A 163 -2.66 -21.20 -10.91
N TYR A 164 -3.01 -20.25 -11.79
CA TYR A 164 -3.72 -20.51 -13.05
C TYR A 164 -2.75 -20.67 -14.23
N SER A 165 -1.70 -19.85 -14.25
CA SER A 165 -0.64 -19.93 -15.26
C SER A 165 0.63 -19.26 -14.75
N PRO A 166 1.81 -19.90 -14.84
CA PRO A 166 3.08 -19.26 -14.50
C PRO A 166 3.37 -17.99 -15.35
N ALA A 167 2.77 -17.87 -16.54
CA ALA A 167 2.90 -16.69 -17.40
C ALA A 167 2.26 -15.43 -16.79
N LEU A 168 1.37 -15.57 -15.79
CA LEU A 168 0.69 -14.47 -15.11
C LEU A 168 1.47 -13.93 -13.90
N ALA A 169 2.76 -14.20 -13.80
CA ALA A 169 3.58 -13.71 -12.68
C ALA A 169 3.62 -12.18 -12.62
N GLU A 170 3.76 -11.49 -13.75
CA GLU A 170 3.78 -10.02 -13.80
C GLU A 170 2.43 -9.43 -13.35
N GLU A 171 1.31 -10.03 -13.76
CA GLU A 171 -0.04 -9.61 -13.36
C GLU A 171 -0.25 -9.81 -11.85
N SER A 172 0.24 -10.93 -11.31
CA SER A 172 0.23 -11.16 -9.86
C SER A 172 1.06 -10.13 -9.10
N TYR A 173 2.24 -9.79 -9.61
CA TYR A 173 3.16 -8.85 -8.99
C TYR A 173 2.60 -7.42 -8.95
N ASN A 174 1.78 -7.06 -9.91
CA ASN A 174 1.21 -5.72 -10.08
C ASN A 174 -0.27 -5.65 -9.67
N SER A 175 -0.74 -6.51 -8.78
CA SER A 175 -2.14 -6.59 -8.34
C SER A 175 -2.42 -5.98 -6.96
N ALA A 176 -1.46 -5.27 -6.34
CA ALA A 176 -1.67 -4.63 -5.06
C ALA A 176 -2.65 -3.44 -5.18
N GLY A 177 -3.63 -3.38 -4.28
CA GLY A 177 -4.61 -2.29 -4.16
C GLY A 177 -4.52 -1.60 -2.80
N SER A 178 -5.49 -1.85 -1.92
CA SER A 178 -5.52 -1.32 -0.55
C SER A 178 -5.15 -2.33 0.52
N GLN A 179 -5.20 -3.62 0.21
CA GLN A 179 -4.97 -4.68 1.18
C GLN A 179 -3.51 -4.75 1.62
N PHE A 180 -3.31 -4.93 2.91
CA PHE A 180 -1.99 -5.07 3.54
C PHE A 180 -2.00 -6.20 4.56
N PHE A 181 -0.82 -6.70 4.90
CA PHE A 181 -0.65 -7.63 6.00
C PHE A 181 0.48 -7.21 6.92
N ILE A 182 0.39 -7.61 8.19
CA ILE A 182 1.40 -7.42 9.22
C ILE A 182 1.94 -8.80 9.60
N MET A 183 3.24 -8.99 9.47
CA MET A 183 3.92 -10.23 9.86
C MET A 183 3.89 -10.41 11.39
N THR A 184 3.55 -11.61 11.84
CA THR A 184 3.54 -11.94 13.27
C THR A 184 4.74 -12.81 13.69
N THR A 185 5.60 -13.17 12.74
CA THR A 185 6.72 -14.09 12.95
C THR A 185 7.91 -13.78 12.05
N ASN A 186 9.07 -14.35 12.39
CA ASN A 186 10.29 -14.31 11.60
C ASN A 186 10.49 -15.55 10.70
N ASN A 187 9.53 -16.49 10.68
CA ASN A 187 9.73 -17.81 10.05
C ASN A 187 9.51 -17.83 8.53
N HIS A 188 8.98 -16.75 7.94
CA HIS A 188 8.62 -16.68 6.51
C HIS A 188 9.54 -15.74 5.71
N THR A 189 10.85 -15.83 5.94
CA THR A 189 11.85 -14.97 5.26
C THR A 189 11.90 -15.15 3.75
N ASN A 190 11.39 -16.27 3.21
CA ASN A 190 11.24 -16.54 1.79
C ASN A 190 10.25 -15.59 1.09
N LEU A 191 9.42 -14.87 1.84
CA LEU A 191 8.55 -13.83 1.30
C LEU A 191 9.32 -12.51 1.02
N SER A 192 10.47 -12.32 1.65
CA SER A 192 11.31 -11.15 1.42
C SER A 192 11.72 -11.07 -0.06
N GLY A 193 11.56 -9.89 -0.65
CA GLY A 193 11.80 -9.68 -2.08
C GLY A 193 10.68 -10.17 -3.02
N ASN A 194 9.59 -10.77 -2.49
CA ASN A 194 8.40 -11.21 -3.25
C ASN A 194 7.15 -10.37 -2.95
N TYR A 195 7.21 -9.49 -1.95
CA TYR A 195 6.15 -8.55 -1.58
C TYR A 195 6.74 -7.18 -1.29
N ALA A 196 5.95 -6.14 -1.51
CA ALA A 196 6.33 -4.76 -1.22
C ALA A 196 6.19 -4.47 0.27
N GLY A 197 7.23 -4.75 1.07
CA GLY A 197 7.34 -4.25 2.43
C GLY A 197 7.44 -2.73 2.42
N PHE A 198 6.58 -2.04 3.17
CA PHE A 198 6.52 -0.57 3.14
C PHE A 198 6.49 0.09 4.51
N GLY A 199 6.52 -0.69 5.59
CA GLY A 199 6.53 -0.17 6.95
C GLY A 199 6.82 -1.23 7.99
N LYS A 200 6.89 -0.79 9.25
CA LYS A 200 7.09 -1.67 10.41
C LYS A 200 6.31 -1.16 11.62
N VAL A 201 5.73 -2.08 12.37
CA VAL A 201 5.13 -1.80 13.68
C VAL A 201 6.25 -1.36 14.64
N ILE A 202 6.07 -0.20 15.25
CA ILE A 202 6.99 0.40 16.22
C ILE A 202 6.42 0.41 17.64
N GLU A 203 5.09 0.36 17.77
CA GLU A 203 4.37 0.23 19.05
C GLU A 203 3.12 -0.62 18.82
N GLY A 204 2.70 -1.41 19.83
CA GLY A 204 1.47 -2.20 19.78
C GLY A 204 1.64 -3.57 19.12
N MET A 205 2.84 -4.15 19.13
CA MET A 205 3.04 -5.51 18.60
C MET A 205 2.26 -6.55 19.40
N GLU A 206 2.05 -6.32 20.70
CA GLU A 206 1.18 -7.12 21.56
C GLU A 206 -0.29 -7.12 21.11
N VAL A 207 -0.77 -6.00 20.53
CA VAL A 207 -2.11 -5.90 19.94
C VAL A 207 -2.18 -6.80 18.70
N VAL A 208 -1.16 -6.78 17.86
CA VAL A 208 -1.05 -7.64 16.66
C VAL A 208 -1.07 -9.12 17.06
N HIS A 209 -0.32 -9.50 18.10
CA HIS A 209 -0.32 -10.89 18.60
C HIS A 209 -1.64 -11.29 19.26
N ASN A 210 -2.36 -10.35 19.90
CA ASN A 210 -3.70 -10.64 20.43
C ASN A 210 -4.69 -10.94 19.30
N ILE A 211 -4.59 -10.20 18.19
CA ILE A 211 -5.39 -10.43 16.97
C ILE A 211 -5.01 -11.76 16.31
N GLU A 212 -3.73 -12.09 16.24
CA GLU A 212 -3.24 -13.36 15.69
C GLU A 212 -3.87 -14.59 16.36
N ASN A 213 -4.24 -14.47 17.63
CA ASN A 213 -4.77 -15.57 18.43
C ASN A 213 -6.31 -15.59 18.51
N VAL A 214 -7.03 -14.81 17.69
CA VAL A 214 -8.49 -14.87 17.64
C VAL A 214 -8.97 -16.22 17.07
N GLU A 215 -10.17 -16.60 17.48
CA GLU A 215 -10.83 -17.77 16.91
C GLU A 215 -11.16 -17.51 15.43
N CYS A 216 -10.76 -18.43 14.55
CA CYS A 216 -10.99 -18.34 13.12
C CYS A 216 -11.84 -19.52 12.62
N LYS A 217 -12.59 -19.27 11.54
CA LYS A 217 -13.36 -20.27 10.79
C LYS A 217 -12.79 -20.42 9.37
N SER A 218 -13.17 -21.50 8.68
CA SER A 218 -12.86 -21.67 7.27
C SER A 218 -13.59 -20.63 6.42
N ALA A 219 -12.91 -20.06 5.43
CA ALA A 219 -13.48 -19.05 4.52
C ALA A 219 -14.66 -19.59 3.67
N SER A 220 -14.81 -20.91 3.55
CA SER A 220 -15.80 -21.56 2.68
C SER A 220 -17.14 -21.91 3.33
N THR A 221 -17.43 -21.46 4.55
CA THR A 221 -18.72 -21.75 5.20
C THR A 221 -19.73 -20.63 4.92
N GLU A 222 -20.29 -20.59 3.70
CA GLU A 222 -21.64 -20.04 3.53
C GLU A 222 -22.63 -20.99 4.21
N GLU A 223 -23.51 -20.45 5.08
CA GLU A 223 -24.60 -21.22 5.69
C GLU A 223 -25.46 -21.84 4.57
N GLY A 224 -25.42 -23.17 4.42
CA GLY A 224 -26.34 -23.91 3.58
C GLY A 224 -25.73 -24.84 2.52
N THR A 225 -24.42 -24.89 2.34
CA THR A 225 -23.79 -25.90 1.49
C THR A 225 -23.09 -26.95 2.37
N GLU A 226 -23.55 -28.20 2.30
CA GLU A 226 -22.85 -29.33 2.93
C GLU A 226 -21.42 -29.33 2.38
N SER A 227 -20.45 -29.11 3.26
CA SER A 227 -19.04 -29.14 2.93
C SER A 227 -18.67 -30.53 2.44
N SER A 228 -18.27 -30.68 1.19
CA SER A 228 -17.53 -31.85 0.77
C SER A 228 -16.28 -31.96 1.64
N GLU A 229 -16.09 -33.11 2.31
CA GLU A 229 -15.01 -33.40 3.28
C GLU A 229 -13.57 -33.31 2.72
N ASN A 230 -13.38 -32.66 1.57
CA ASN A 230 -12.10 -32.52 0.88
C ASN A 230 -11.63 -31.08 0.65
N SER A 231 -12.18 -30.09 1.34
CA SER A 231 -11.65 -28.72 1.21
C SER A 231 -10.48 -28.51 2.18
N ASN A 232 -9.26 -28.43 1.67
CA ASN A 232 -8.10 -27.82 2.33
C ASN A 232 -8.29 -26.30 2.50
N ALA A 233 -9.52 -25.85 2.80
CA ALA A 233 -9.80 -24.45 2.99
C ALA A 233 -9.08 -23.96 4.24
N GLU A 234 -8.28 -22.91 4.08
CA GLU A 234 -7.54 -22.30 5.17
C GLU A 234 -8.51 -21.77 6.24
N VAL A 235 -8.29 -22.15 7.49
CA VAL A 235 -9.02 -21.60 8.64
C VAL A 235 -8.39 -20.29 9.01
N SER A 236 -8.91 -19.18 8.48
CA SER A 236 -8.25 -17.89 8.58
C SER A 236 -9.19 -16.69 8.75
N THR A 237 -10.51 -16.90 8.62
CA THR A 237 -11.48 -15.80 8.80
C THR A 237 -11.86 -15.68 10.28
N PRO A 238 -11.62 -14.56 10.96
CA PRO A 238 -12.04 -14.36 12.34
C PRO A 238 -13.54 -14.60 12.54
N VAL A 239 -13.90 -15.38 13.57
CA VAL A 239 -15.32 -15.64 13.93
C VAL A 239 -16.00 -14.35 14.37
N THR A 240 -15.28 -13.51 15.12
CA THR A 240 -15.72 -12.16 15.49
C THR A 240 -14.91 -11.13 14.71
N ASP A 241 -15.58 -10.19 14.09
CA ASP A 241 -14.92 -9.16 13.27
C ASP A 241 -13.93 -8.34 14.10
N VAL A 242 -12.70 -8.21 13.62
CA VAL A 242 -11.64 -7.37 14.18
C VAL A 242 -11.59 -6.09 13.35
N ILE A 243 -12.20 -5.02 13.87
CA ILE A 243 -12.48 -3.79 13.12
C ILE A 243 -11.44 -2.72 13.41
N ILE A 244 -10.89 -2.12 12.36
CA ILE A 244 -10.09 -0.90 12.42
C ILE A 244 -11.06 0.28 12.55
N THR A 245 -11.09 0.93 13.69
CA THR A 245 -12.03 2.05 13.95
C THR A 245 -11.55 3.36 13.33
N SER A 246 -10.26 3.58 13.31
CA SER A 246 -9.66 4.74 12.65
C SER A 246 -8.20 4.52 12.27
N VAL A 247 -7.78 5.19 11.20
CA VAL A 247 -6.37 5.28 10.79
C VAL A 247 -6.03 6.74 10.55
N SER A 248 -4.99 7.23 11.20
CA SER A 248 -4.42 8.55 10.98
C SER A 248 -2.94 8.45 10.64
N VAL A 249 -2.42 9.39 9.86
CA VAL A 249 -1.01 9.42 9.47
C VAL A 249 -0.41 10.77 9.77
N ASP A 250 0.61 10.81 10.63
CA ASP A 250 1.47 11.99 10.77
C ASP A 250 2.58 11.93 9.71
N THR A 251 2.50 12.83 8.74
CA THR A 251 3.49 12.96 7.66
C THR A 251 4.57 14.00 7.98
N PHE A 252 4.54 14.61 9.18
CA PHE A 252 5.45 15.70 9.57
C PHE A 252 5.49 16.83 8.55
N GLY A 253 4.34 17.11 7.92
CA GLY A 253 4.20 18.19 6.91
C GLY A 253 4.72 17.83 5.52
N VAL A 254 5.15 16.57 5.29
CA VAL A 254 5.55 16.11 3.95
C VAL A 254 4.31 15.75 3.14
N ASN A 255 4.23 16.29 1.92
CA ASN A 255 3.21 15.90 0.94
C ASN A 255 3.75 14.74 0.07
N TYR A 256 3.23 13.55 0.26
CA TYR A 256 3.63 12.37 -0.50
C TYR A 256 2.98 12.30 -1.90
N GLY A 257 1.94 13.09 -2.15
CA GLY A 257 1.16 13.05 -3.39
C GLY A 257 0.36 11.76 -3.53
N LYS A 258 -0.16 11.51 -4.73
CA LYS A 258 -0.92 10.31 -5.07
C LYS A 258 -0.04 9.24 -5.71
N PRO A 259 -0.38 7.94 -5.58
CA PRO A 259 0.36 6.87 -6.23
C PRO A 259 0.17 6.88 -7.75
N LYS A 260 1.08 6.23 -8.45
CA LYS A 260 0.91 5.86 -9.85
C LYS A 260 -0.01 4.64 -9.92
N THR A 261 -1.16 4.82 -10.53
CA THR A 261 -2.17 3.78 -10.66
C THR A 261 -2.05 3.02 -11.97
N ILE A 262 -2.35 1.73 -11.92
CA ILE A 262 -2.46 0.85 -13.08
C ILE A 262 -3.83 0.18 -13.10
N GLU A 263 -4.29 -0.20 -14.29
CA GLU A 263 -5.53 -0.94 -14.45
C GLU A 263 -5.40 -2.34 -13.83
N PRO A 264 -6.38 -2.81 -13.06
CA PRO A 264 -6.37 -4.17 -12.55
C PRO A 264 -6.45 -5.19 -13.68
N PHE A 265 -5.72 -6.29 -13.54
CA PHE A 265 -5.81 -7.40 -14.46
C PHE A 265 -7.17 -8.08 -14.38
N ASN A 266 -7.84 -8.25 -15.53
CA ASN A 266 -9.10 -8.98 -15.62
C ASN A 266 -8.82 -10.43 -16.02
N TYR A 267 -8.81 -11.33 -15.04
CA TYR A 267 -8.56 -12.76 -15.26
C TYR A 267 -9.60 -13.40 -16.18
N MET A 268 -10.89 -13.03 -16.06
CA MET A 268 -11.94 -13.60 -16.89
C MET A 268 -11.77 -13.17 -18.35
N GLN A 269 -11.48 -11.89 -18.59
CA GLN A 269 -11.18 -11.41 -19.94
C GLN A 269 -9.98 -12.14 -20.54
N TRP A 270 -8.91 -12.32 -19.78
CA TRP A 270 -7.74 -13.09 -20.21
C TRP A 270 -8.10 -14.55 -20.52
N LEU A 271 -8.86 -15.21 -19.64
CA LEU A 271 -9.27 -16.59 -19.81
C LEU A 271 -10.10 -16.77 -21.10
N TYR A 272 -11.11 -15.94 -21.31
CA TYR A 272 -11.95 -15.98 -22.51
C TYR A 272 -11.12 -15.78 -23.78
N ALA A 273 -10.15 -14.87 -23.76
CA ALA A 273 -9.26 -14.63 -24.88
C ALA A 273 -8.42 -15.88 -25.26
N GLN A 274 -8.01 -16.71 -24.27
CA GLN A 274 -7.30 -17.97 -24.54
C GLN A 274 -8.14 -18.96 -25.39
N TYR A 275 -9.47 -18.88 -25.29
CA TYR A 275 -10.38 -19.73 -26.06
C TYR A 275 -10.95 -19.03 -27.31
N GLY A 276 -10.45 -17.84 -27.67
CA GLY A 276 -10.95 -17.05 -28.80
C GLY A 276 -12.36 -16.52 -28.60
N LEU A 277 -12.80 -16.39 -27.36
CA LEU A 277 -14.11 -15.89 -26.96
C LEU A 277 -14.03 -14.42 -26.53
N ASN A 278 -15.10 -13.65 -26.78
CA ASN A 278 -15.22 -12.29 -26.26
C ASN A 278 -15.86 -12.34 -24.85
N TYR A 279 -15.22 -11.69 -23.91
CA TYR A 279 -15.79 -11.46 -22.59
C TYR A 279 -16.63 -10.16 -22.66
N THR A 280 -17.92 -10.26 -22.34
CA THR A 280 -18.81 -9.11 -22.17
C THR A 280 -19.23 -9.08 -20.69
N GLU A 281 -18.92 -7.98 -20.01
CA GLU A 281 -19.38 -7.70 -18.63
C GLU A 281 -20.90 -7.55 -18.56
#